data_fd74f03de0c0356e70b97f658e021725
#
_entry.id   fd74f03de0c0356e70b97f658e021725
#
_cell.length_a   1.000
_cell.length_b   1.000
_cell.length_c   1.000
_cell.angle_alpha   90.00
_cell.angle_beta   90.00
_cell.angle_gamma   90.00
#
_symmetry.space_group_name_H-M   'P 1'
#
loop_
_entity.id
_entity.type
_entity.pdbx_description
1 polymer ?
#
loop_
_entity_poly.entity_id
_entity_poly.type
_entity_poly.pdbx_seq_one_letter_code
_entity_poly.pdbx_strand_id
1 'polypeptide(L)'
;MSNSKEYTFSETNDVATFFQGYAADFDSIYGHTKKRSRWDKFLDKYFRLSMRLRYELVLKYTANAALKTILDVGCGGGVYCEALLNGGKIVTGLDIADGMLELAEQKTKKYLAEGKVNYVHSGYLEHPFTKQFDAAVLVGFFDYIKTPLDIFKKLEKEISKELLMSFPKSGGLLGWQRKVRYRMRNCPLYYYSKSDLESLLAKMGWQNKAEIINIDRDFFVRVKL
;
A
#
# COMPACT_ATOMS: atom_id res chain seq x y z
N MET A 1 1.46 -28.39 17.80
CA MET A 1 0.16 -27.71 17.72
C MET A 1 0.43 -26.21 17.69
N SER A 2 0.39 -25.61 16.51
CA SER A 2 0.82 -24.25 16.23
C SER A 2 -0.36 -23.29 16.43
N ASN A 3 -0.20 -22.33 17.36
CA ASN A 3 -1.13 -21.23 17.58
C ASN A 3 -1.01 -20.19 16.44
N SER A 4 -1.58 -20.48 15.29
CA SER A 4 -1.63 -19.58 14.12
C SER A 4 -2.99 -18.87 13.96
N LYS A 5 -3.71 -18.62 15.06
CA LYS A 5 -5.02 -17.97 15.06
C LYS A 5 -5.08 -16.79 16.02
N GLU A 6 -4.29 -15.75 15.77
CA GLU A 6 -4.53 -14.43 16.37
C GLU A 6 -4.04 -13.30 15.44
N TYR A 7 -4.42 -13.34 14.18
CA TYR A 7 -4.74 -12.10 13.46
C TYR A 7 -6.10 -11.71 13.99
N THR A 8 -6.11 -10.80 14.95
CA THR A 8 -7.37 -10.45 15.57
C THR A 8 -8.22 -9.70 14.55
N PHE A 9 -9.35 -10.30 14.20
CA PHE A 9 -10.48 -9.72 13.47
C PHE A 9 -10.82 -8.28 13.93
N SER A 10 -10.47 -7.92 15.14
CA SER A 10 -10.53 -6.60 15.73
C SER A 10 -9.60 -5.57 15.06
N GLU A 11 -8.32 -5.87 14.81
CA GLU A 11 -7.38 -4.90 14.22
C GLU A 11 -7.74 -4.57 12.77
N THR A 12 -8.25 -5.54 12.03
CA THR A 12 -8.71 -5.39 10.64
C THR A 12 -9.96 -4.49 10.58
N ASN A 13 -10.91 -4.67 11.50
CA ASN A 13 -12.11 -3.85 11.59
C ASN A 13 -11.83 -2.41 12.03
N ASP A 14 -10.85 -2.20 12.92
CA ASP A 14 -10.45 -0.85 13.35
C ASP A 14 -9.83 -0.05 12.18
N VAL A 15 -9.03 -0.71 11.35
CA VAL A 15 -8.45 -0.13 10.13
C VAL A 15 -9.54 0.17 9.09
N ALA A 16 -10.47 -0.76 8.86
CA ALA A 16 -11.59 -0.57 7.93
C ALA A 16 -12.49 0.60 8.36
N THR A 17 -12.88 0.65 9.64
CA THR A 17 -13.71 1.71 10.22
C THR A 17 -13.01 3.07 10.12
N PHE A 18 -11.70 3.12 10.37
CA PHE A 18 -10.91 4.35 10.22
C PHE A 18 -10.97 4.87 8.78
N PHE A 19 -10.75 4.01 7.78
CA PHE A 19 -10.74 4.42 6.39
C PHE A 19 -12.13 4.70 5.82
N GLN A 20 -13.18 4.04 6.29
CA GLN A 20 -14.58 4.39 5.93
C GLN A 20 -14.92 5.82 6.36
N GLY A 21 -14.55 6.23 7.59
CA GLY A 21 -14.75 7.60 8.07
C GLY A 21 -13.83 8.62 7.40
N TYR A 22 -12.72 8.19 6.83
CA TYR A 22 -11.69 9.03 6.25
C TYR A 22 -11.85 9.24 4.74
N ALA A 23 -12.67 8.44 4.06
CA ALA A 23 -12.89 8.53 2.62
C ALA A 23 -13.31 9.93 2.15
N ALA A 24 -14.19 10.60 2.91
CA ALA A 24 -14.64 11.96 2.62
C ALA A 24 -13.53 13.05 2.76
N ASP A 25 -12.53 12.80 3.62
CA ASP A 25 -11.40 13.71 3.84
C ASP A 25 -10.18 13.37 2.94
N PHE A 26 -10.13 12.15 2.40
CA PHE A 26 -8.98 11.64 1.65
C PHE A 26 -8.73 12.42 0.36
N ASP A 27 -9.77 12.79 -0.35
CA ASP A 27 -9.70 13.64 -1.55
C ASP A 27 -9.14 15.04 -1.23
N SER A 28 -9.36 15.54 -0.01
CA SER A 28 -8.80 16.82 0.44
C SER A 28 -7.28 16.79 0.64
N ILE A 29 -6.69 15.62 0.88
CA ILE A 29 -5.24 15.44 1.04
C ILE A 29 -4.53 15.44 -0.33
N TYR A 30 -5.18 14.89 -1.36
CA TYR A 30 -4.69 14.84 -2.73
C TYR A 30 -5.20 16.02 -3.58
N GLY A 31 -6.29 16.71 -3.17
CA GLY A 31 -6.94 17.83 -3.87
C GLY A 31 -6.52 19.22 -3.36
N HIS A 32 -6.65 20.25 -4.21
CA HIS A 32 -6.15 21.61 -4.01
C HIS A 32 -7.12 22.58 -3.27
N THR A 33 -8.09 22.12 -2.48
CA THR A 33 -9.28 22.92 -2.13
C THR A 33 -9.46 23.36 -0.65
N LYS A 34 -8.41 23.77 0.09
CA LYS A 34 -8.63 24.57 1.31
C LYS A 34 -7.49 25.57 1.55
N LYS A 35 -7.82 26.82 1.97
CA LYS A 35 -6.86 27.82 2.49
C LYS A 35 -6.15 27.22 3.72
N ARG A 36 -4.87 26.91 3.58
CA ARG A 36 -4.05 26.25 4.59
C ARG A 36 -3.05 27.22 5.21
N SER A 37 -2.76 27.05 6.50
CA SER A 37 -1.74 27.79 7.25
C SER A 37 -0.33 27.62 6.64
N ARG A 38 0.59 28.58 6.88
CA ARG A 38 1.99 28.45 6.45
C ARG A 38 2.70 27.24 7.04
N TRP A 39 2.31 26.83 8.25
CA TRP A 39 2.79 25.62 8.92
C TRP A 39 2.27 24.34 8.26
N ASP A 40 1.00 24.33 7.84
CA ASP A 40 0.44 23.18 7.10
C ASP A 40 1.15 23.00 5.75
N LYS A 41 1.51 24.09 5.08
CA LYS A 41 2.27 24.04 3.82
C LYS A 41 3.70 23.50 4.00
N PHE A 42 4.35 23.78 5.13
CA PHE A 42 5.68 23.26 5.44
C PHE A 42 5.62 21.76 5.78
N LEU A 43 4.66 21.35 6.61
CA LEU A 43 4.41 19.94 6.92
C LEU A 43 3.98 19.15 5.67
N ASP A 44 3.11 19.71 4.84
CA ASP A 44 2.68 19.13 3.57
C ASP A 44 3.86 18.89 2.61
N LYS A 45 4.80 19.83 2.52
CA LYS A 45 5.99 19.66 1.66
C LYS A 45 6.81 18.43 2.07
N TYR A 46 6.94 18.18 3.38
CA TYR A 46 7.65 17.02 3.91
C TYR A 46 6.85 15.70 3.77
N PHE A 47 5.52 15.73 4.01
CA PHE A 47 4.67 14.55 3.84
C PHE A 47 4.54 14.14 2.37
N ARG A 48 4.46 15.12 1.47
CA ARG A 48 4.32 14.88 0.03
C ARG A 48 5.58 14.30 -0.60
N LEU A 49 6.77 14.53 -0.03
CA LEU A 49 8.01 13.99 -0.59
C LEU A 49 8.03 12.46 -0.61
N SER A 50 7.79 11.80 0.52
CA SER A 50 7.72 10.32 0.56
C SER A 50 6.64 9.77 -0.36
N MET A 51 5.45 10.38 -0.37
CA MET A 51 4.34 9.97 -1.24
C MET A 51 4.72 10.10 -2.72
N ARG A 52 5.33 11.22 -3.09
CA ARG A 52 5.78 11.45 -4.45
C ARG A 52 6.88 10.45 -4.86
N LEU A 53 7.87 10.23 -4.01
CA LEU A 53 8.95 9.28 -4.29
C LEU A 53 8.43 7.84 -4.45
N ARG A 54 7.49 7.40 -3.60
CA ARG A 54 6.83 6.09 -3.75
C ARG A 54 6.10 6.01 -5.09
N TYR A 55 5.34 7.05 -5.45
CA TYR A 55 4.60 7.12 -6.70
C TYR A 55 5.53 7.04 -7.92
N GLU A 56 6.59 7.83 -7.94
CA GLU A 56 7.60 7.83 -9.02
C GLU A 56 8.29 6.46 -9.15
N LEU A 57 8.63 5.79 -8.03
CA LEU A 57 9.24 4.47 -8.05
C LEU A 57 8.28 3.40 -8.57
N VAL A 58 7.00 3.41 -8.15
CA VAL A 58 6.00 2.49 -8.69
C VAL A 58 5.89 2.66 -10.20
N LEU A 59 5.73 3.89 -10.69
CA LEU A 59 5.63 4.13 -12.14
C LEU A 59 6.89 3.72 -12.89
N LYS A 60 8.07 4.04 -12.33
CA LYS A 60 9.36 3.64 -12.92
C LYS A 60 9.46 2.14 -13.13
N TYR A 61 9.15 1.35 -12.09
CA TYR A 61 9.30 -0.11 -12.18
C TYR A 61 8.17 -0.77 -12.96
N THR A 62 6.95 -0.27 -12.86
CA THR A 62 5.82 -0.80 -13.63
C THR A 62 5.81 -0.37 -15.10
N ALA A 63 6.67 0.57 -15.53
CA ALA A 63 6.87 0.90 -16.93
C ALA A 63 7.41 -0.27 -17.76
N ASN A 64 7.98 -1.31 -17.09
CA ASN A 64 8.40 -2.54 -17.76
C ASN A 64 7.23 -3.17 -18.54
N ALA A 65 7.42 -3.34 -19.85
CA ALA A 65 6.40 -3.92 -20.75
C ALA A 65 6.05 -5.38 -20.44
N ALA A 66 6.94 -6.10 -19.74
CA ALA A 66 6.70 -7.47 -19.30
C ALA A 66 5.68 -7.58 -18.16
N LEU A 67 5.40 -6.49 -17.46
CA LEU A 67 4.40 -6.42 -16.38
C LEU A 67 3.07 -5.93 -16.98
N LYS A 68 2.14 -6.84 -17.24
CA LYS A 68 0.84 -6.55 -17.85
C LYS A 68 -0.28 -6.47 -16.83
N THR A 69 -0.32 -7.44 -15.90
CA THR A 69 -1.35 -7.57 -14.87
C THR A 69 -0.79 -7.21 -13.50
N ILE A 70 -1.44 -6.27 -12.81
CA ILE A 70 -0.94 -5.75 -11.53
C ILE A 70 -2.04 -5.83 -10.47
N LEU A 71 -1.68 -6.35 -9.31
CA LEU A 71 -2.49 -6.35 -8.10
C LEU A 71 -2.08 -5.16 -7.22
N ASP A 72 -3.02 -4.26 -6.92
CA ASP A 72 -2.84 -3.14 -5.98
C ASP A 72 -3.53 -3.50 -4.65
N VAL A 73 -2.74 -3.87 -3.64
CA VAL A 73 -3.23 -4.32 -2.33
C VAL A 73 -3.29 -3.15 -1.36
N GLY A 74 -4.48 -2.89 -0.83
CA GLY A 74 -4.78 -1.67 -0.07
C GLY A 74 -4.83 -0.47 -1.01
N CYS A 75 -5.57 -0.60 -2.12
CA CYS A 75 -5.56 0.38 -3.21
C CYS A 75 -6.19 1.73 -2.82
N GLY A 76 -6.92 1.80 -1.69
CA GLY A 76 -7.60 3.00 -1.23
C GLY A 76 -8.45 3.63 -2.32
N GLY A 77 -8.42 4.95 -2.44
CA GLY A 77 -9.13 5.71 -3.49
C GLY A 77 -8.54 5.60 -4.90
N GLY A 78 -7.76 4.54 -5.20
CA GLY A 78 -7.36 4.17 -6.55
C GLY A 78 -6.29 5.03 -7.21
N VAL A 79 -5.45 5.74 -6.46
CA VAL A 79 -4.39 6.61 -7.00
C VAL A 79 -3.38 5.83 -7.83
N TYR A 80 -2.91 4.69 -7.33
CA TYR A 80 -2.00 3.82 -8.07
C TYR A 80 -2.74 3.07 -9.18
N CYS A 81 -3.96 2.59 -8.93
CA CYS A 81 -4.78 1.96 -9.97
C CYS A 81 -4.91 2.86 -11.19
N GLU A 82 -5.32 4.13 -11.03
CA GLU A 82 -5.45 5.08 -12.14
C GLU A 82 -4.12 5.28 -12.89
N ALA A 83 -3.02 5.46 -12.15
CA ALA A 83 -1.72 5.66 -12.75
C ALA A 83 -1.23 4.45 -13.56
N LEU A 84 -1.44 3.23 -13.04
CA LEU A 84 -1.12 1.97 -13.71
C LEU A 84 -1.96 1.76 -14.97
N LEU A 85 -3.27 2.07 -14.91
CA LEU A 85 -4.18 2.02 -16.03
C LEU A 85 -3.79 3.01 -17.13
N ASN A 86 -3.41 4.24 -16.76
CA ASN A 86 -2.86 5.23 -17.68
C ASN A 86 -1.56 4.74 -18.35
N GLY A 87 -0.77 3.92 -17.64
CA GLY A 87 0.41 3.21 -18.16
C GLY A 87 0.08 1.95 -18.97
N GLY A 88 -1.19 1.71 -19.31
CA GLY A 88 -1.63 0.59 -20.15
C GLY A 88 -1.67 -0.78 -19.45
N LYS A 89 -1.68 -0.80 -18.11
CA LYS A 89 -1.77 -2.06 -17.33
C LYS A 89 -3.22 -2.51 -17.16
N ILE A 90 -3.40 -3.79 -16.86
CA ILE A 90 -4.65 -4.38 -16.37
C ILE A 90 -4.48 -4.47 -14.85
N VAL A 91 -5.44 -3.93 -14.09
CA VAL A 91 -5.29 -3.76 -12.65
C VAL A 91 -6.41 -4.49 -11.90
N THR A 92 -6.06 -5.13 -10.81
CA THR A 92 -7.00 -5.53 -9.77
C THR A 92 -6.68 -4.75 -8.51
N GLY A 93 -7.59 -3.90 -8.06
CA GLY A 93 -7.50 -3.19 -6.78
C GLY A 93 -8.20 -4.00 -5.69
N LEU A 94 -7.57 -4.13 -4.53
CA LEU A 94 -8.19 -4.76 -3.37
C LEU A 94 -8.07 -3.81 -2.17
N ASP A 95 -9.19 -3.58 -1.50
CA ASP A 95 -9.23 -2.82 -0.25
C ASP A 95 -10.31 -3.37 0.69
N ILE A 96 -10.13 -3.12 1.98
CA ILE A 96 -11.08 -3.54 3.02
C ILE A 96 -12.16 -2.48 3.27
N ALA A 97 -11.97 -1.25 2.80
CA ALA A 97 -12.86 -0.12 3.01
C ALA A 97 -13.71 0.13 1.76
N ASP A 98 -15.00 -0.17 1.84
CA ASP A 98 -15.96 -0.03 0.73
C ASP A 98 -16.01 1.41 0.18
N GLY A 99 -16.11 2.43 1.05
CA GLY A 99 -16.10 3.83 0.62
C GLY A 99 -14.82 4.26 -0.10
N MET A 100 -13.69 3.58 0.12
CA MET A 100 -12.46 3.80 -0.65
C MET A 100 -12.56 3.19 -2.04
N LEU A 101 -13.16 2.02 -2.17
CA LEU A 101 -13.39 1.38 -3.46
C LEU A 101 -14.36 2.18 -4.32
N GLU A 102 -15.42 2.76 -3.74
CA GLU A 102 -16.32 3.67 -4.46
C GLU A 102 -15.57 4.86 -5.08
N LEU A 103 -14.64 5.46 -4.33
CA LEU A 103 -13.78 6.54 -4.86
C LEU A 103 -12.86 6.05 -5.98
N ALA A 104 -12.29 4.85 -5.84
CA ALA A 104 -11.44 4.25 -6.85
C ALA A 104 -12.22 3.95 -8.14
N GLU A 105 -13.43 3.40 -8.03
CA GLU A 105 -14.34 3.14 -9.16
C GLU A 105 -14.74 4.42 -9.90
N GLN A 106 -15.11 5.47 -9.15
CA GLN A 106 -15.42 6.77 -9.74
C GLN A 106 -14.24 7.33 -10.53
N LYS A 107 -13.03 7.26 -9.95
CA LYS A 107 -11.79 7.75 -10.57
C LYS A 107 -11.41 6.98 -11.83
N THR A 108 -11.66 5.67 -11.85
CA THR A 108 -11.27 4.77 -12.95
C THR A 108 -12.46 4.31 -13.81
N LYS A 109 -13.60 4.98 -13.72
CA LYS A 109 -14.88 4.62 -14.39
C LYS A 109 -14.73 4.24 -15.87
N LYS A 110 -13.91 4.98 -16.61
CA LYS A 110 -13.65 4.68 -18.03
C LYS A 110 -12.98 3.31 -18.21
N TYR A 111 -12.05 2.94 -17.32
CA TYR A 111 -11.33 1.67 -17.41
C TYR A 111 -12.15 0.48 -16.90
N LEU A 112 -13.11 0.72 -15.99
CA LEU A 112 -14.11 -0.27 -15.60
C LEU A 112 -14.98 -0.66 -16.80
N ALA A 113 -15.45 0.32 -17.57
CA ALA A 113 -16.24 0.09 -18.79
C ALA A 113 -15.44 -0.66 -19.88
N GLU A 114 -14.12 -0.50 -19.90
CA GLU A 114 -13.22 -1.20 -20.81
C GLU A 114 -12.79 -2.60 -20.31
N GLY A 115 -13.20 -3.01 -19.10
CA GLY A 115 -12.78 -4.27 -18.48
C GLY A 115 -11.30 -4.32 -18.10
N LYS A 116 -10.63 -3.18 -17.95
CA LYS A 116 -9.20 -3.07 -17.64
C LYS A 116 -8.91 -3.01 -16.15
N VAL A 117 -9.91 -2.78 -15.33
CA VAL A 117 -9.79 -2.78 -13.88
C VAL A 117 -10.93 -3.58 -13.25
N ASN A 118 -10.62 -4.24 -12.13
CA ASN A 118 -11.57 -4.88 -11.26
C ASN A 118 -11.26 -4.50 -9.80
N TYR A 119 -12.30 -4.35 -8.97
CA TYR A 119 -12.14 -4.07 -7.55
C TYR A 119 -12.68 -5.21 -6.69
N VAL A 120 -11.97 -5.49 -5.60
CA VAL A 120 -12.29 -6.56 -4.65
C VAL A 120 -12.40 -5.97 -3.25
N HIS A 121 -13.59 -6.03 -2.67
CA HIS A 121 -13.83 -5.63 -1.28
C HIS A 121 -13.52 -6.81 -0.35
N SER A 122 -12.31 -6.88 0.15
CA SER A 122 -11.85 -7.95 1.07
C SER A 122 -10.54 -7.58 1.76
N GLY A 123 -10.22 -8.24 2.86
CA GLY A 123 -8.87 -8.31 3.38
C GLY A 123 -7.99 -9.19 2.48
N TYR A 124 -6.71 -8.83 2.34
CA TYR A 124 -5.83 -9.54 1.39
C TYR A 124 -5.61 -11.02 1.77
N LEU A 125 -5.50 -11.34 3.05
CA LEU A 125 -5.31 -12.74 3.48
C LEU A 125 -6.57 -13.60 3.29
N GLU A 126 -7.74 -12.97 3.32
CA GLU A 126 -9.05 -13.64 3.24
C GLU A 126 -9.48 -13.92 1.81
N HIS A 127 -8.98 -13.16 0.82
CA HIS A 127 -9.38 -13.32 -0.58
C HIS A 127 -8.40 -14.20 -1.36
N PRO A 128 -8.77 -15.40 -1.79
CA PRO A 128 -7.93 -16.24 -2.64
C PRO A 128 -7.99 -15.77 -4.10
N PHE A 129 -6.86 -15.49 -4.70
CA PHE A 129 -6.78 -15.29 -6.14
C PHE A 129 -6.47 -16.62 -6.85
N THR A 130 -7.22 -16.91 -7.92
CA THR A 130 -7.08 -18.15 -8.71
C THR A 130 -6.06 -18.02 -9.84
N LYS A 131 -5.65 -16.79 -10.17
CA LYS A 131 -4.67 -16.47 -11.22
C LYS A 131 -3.54 -15.66 -10.63
N GLN A 132 -2.33 -15.88 -11.13
CA GLN A 132 -1.19 -15.04 -10.78
C GLN A 132 -1.23 -13.70 -11.51
N PHE A 133 -0.67 -12.68 -10.86
CA PHE A 133 -0.39 -11.38 -11.44
C PHE A 133 1.10 -11.27 -11.79
N ASP A 134 1.43 -10.42 -12.76
CA ASP A 134 2.84 -10.14 -13.08
C ASP A 134 3.53 -9.38 -11.95
N ALA A 135 2.83 -8.44 -11.31
CA ALA A 135 3.37 -7.70 -10.18
C ALA A 135 2.31 -7.35 -9.13
N ALA A 136 2.77 -7.06 -7.91
CA ALA A 136 1.93 -6.45 -6.88
C ALA A 136 2.53 -5.13 -6.38
N VAL A 137 1.63 -4.18 -6.06
CA VAL A 137 1.91 -2.90 -5.42
C VAL A 137 1.26 -2.91 -4.03
N LEU A 138 2.06 -2.68 -2.97
CA LEU A 138 1.62 -2.62 -1.58
C LEU A 138 2.20 -1.34 -0.95
N VAL A 139 1.65 -0.19 -1.33
CA VAL A 139 2.18 1.11 -0.89
C VAL A 139 1.28 1.74 0.17
N GLY A 140 1.83 1.97 1.37
CA GLY A 140 1.08 2.42 2.53
C GLY A 140 0.26 1.32 3.20
N PHE A 141 0.43 0.08 2.79
CA PHE A 141 -0.25 -1.10 3.31
C PHE A 141 0.41 -1.64 4.59
N PHE A 142 1.74 -1.77 4.61
CA PHE A 142 2.48 -2.31 5.75
C PHE A 142 2.54 -1.38 6.97
N ASP A 143 2.04 -0.16 6.86
CA ASP A 143 1.81 0.74 7.98
C ASP A 143 0.90 0.11 9.05
N TYR A 144 0.00 -0.79 8.64
CA TYR A 144 -1.06 -1.39 9.46
C TYR A 144 -0.86 -2.90 9.70
N ILE A 145 0.25 -3.47 9.25
CA ILE A 145 0.51 -4.91 9.32
C ILE A 145 1.57 -5.22 10.36
N LYS A 146 1.22 -5.97 11.39
CA LYS A 146 2.12 -6.39 12.47
C LYS A 146 3.09 -7.49 12.04
N THR A 147 2.59 -8.47 11.29
CA THR A 147 3.32 -9.68 10.89
C THR A 147 3.29 -9.87 9.37
N PRO A 148 4.25 -9.29 8.62
CA PRO A 148 4.24 -9.32 7.16
C PRO A 148 4.46 -10.70 6.54
N LEU A 149 4.96 -11.67 7.29
CA LEU A 149 5.43 -12.94 6.75
C LEU A 149 4.32 -13.74 6.03
N ASP A 150 3.09 -13.74 6.56
CA ASP A 150 2.00 -14.46 5.92
C ASP A 150 1.51 -13.76 4.64
N ILE A 151 1.59 -12.42 4.62
CA ILE A 151 1.40 -11.63 3.39
C ILE A 151 2.45 -12.03 2.34
N PHE A 152 3.73 -12.12 2.74
CA PHE A 152 4.81 -12.50 1.82
C PHE A 152 4.64 -13.91 1.24
N LYS A 153 4.27 -14.90 2.08
CA LYS A 153 3.98 -16.26 1.64
C LYS A 153 2.83 -16.34 0.63
N LYS A 154 1.82 -15.48 0.80
CA LYS A 154 0.70 -15.39 -0.14
C LYS A 154 1.13 -14.70 -1.43
N LEU A 155 1.86 -13.59 -1.35
CA LEU A 155 2.41 -12.88 -2.50
C LEU A 155 3.31 -13.78 -3.37
N GLU A 156 4.16 -14.62 -2.75
CA GLU A 156 5.01 -15.57 -3.47
C GLU A 156 4.23 -16.56 -4.36
N LYS A 157 3.00 -16.89 -3.95
CA LYS A 157 2.14 -17.79 -4.72
C LYS A 157 1.34 -17.08 -5.81
N GLU A 158 0.97 -15.84 -5.58
CA GLU A 158 0.05 -15.08 -6.42
C GLU A 158 0.74 -14.13 -7.41
N ILE A 159 2.04 -13.84 -7.20
CA ILE A 159 2.81 -12.93 -8.04
C ILE A 159 3.95 -13.68 -8.73
N SER A 160 4.12 -13.44 -10.02
CA SER A 160 5.06 -14.19 -10.83
C SER A 160 6.39 -13.47 -11.11
N LYS A 161 6.46 -12.13 -10.97
CA LYS A 161 7.65 -11.38 -11.41
C LYS A 161 8.15 -10.35 -10.41
N GLU A 162 7.32 -9.39 -9.97
CA GLU A 162 7.81 -8.27 -9.16
C GLU A 162 6.88 -7.88 -8.01
N LEU A 163 7.47 -7.55 -6.86
CA LEU A 163 6.78 -6.95 -5.72
C LEU A 163 7.32 -5.54 -5.50
N LEU A 164 6.42 -4.58 -5.34
CA LEU A 164 6.73 -3.18 -5.05
C LEU A 164 6.04 -2.78 -3.75
N MET A 165 6.81 -2.62 -2.69
CA MET A 165 6.29 -2.49 -1.32
C MET A 165 6.87 -1.26 -0.64
N SER A 166 6.10 -0.60 0.24
CA SER A 166 6.63 0.44 1.12
C SER A 166 6.46 0.09 2.58
N PHE A 167 7.48 0.42 3.39
CA PHE A 167 7.52 0.15 4.82
C PHE A 167 7.88 1.44 5.57
N PRO A 168 7.08 1.86 6.56
CA PRO A 168 7.40 3.05 7.35
C PRO A 168 8.61 2.79 8.25
N LYS A 169 9.54 3.74 8.26
CA LYS A 169 10.74 3.65 9.09
C LYS A 169 10.44 3.87 10.56
N SER A 170 11.13 3.09 11.39
CA SER A 170 11.27 3.39 12.80
C SER A 170 12.20 4.59 13.01
N GLY A 171 11.76 5.61 13.77
CA GLY A 171 12.61 6.69 14.26
C GLY A 171 12.27 8.10 13.80
N GLY A 172 12.88 9.09 14.52
CA GLY A 172 12.75 10.53 14.27
C GLY A 172 11.56 11.20 14.99
N LEU A 173 11.72 12.51 15.27
CA LEU A 173 10.72 13.35 15.98
C LEU A 173 9.36 13.35 15.26
N LEU A 174 9.36 13.28 13.93
CA LEU A 174 8.17 13.25 13.10
C LEU A 174 7.47 11.89 13.11
N GLY A 175 8.21 10.80 13.33
CA GLY A 175 7.64 9.47 13.57
C GLY A 175 6.86 9.43 14.90
N TRP A 176 7.37 10.11 15.93
CA TRP A 176 6.68 10.26 17.20
C TRP A 176 5.36 11.04 17.06
N GLN A 177 5.34 12.18 16.35
CA GLN A 177 4.11 12.94 16.08
C GLN A 177 3.07 12.12 15.29
N ARG A 178 3.53 11.33 14.31
CA ARG A 178 2.66 10.41 13.56
C ARG A 178 2.07 9.36 14.51
N LYS A 179 2.89 8.74 15.36
CA LYS A 179 2.45 7.77 16.36
C LYS A 179 1.40 8.32 17.32
N VAL A 180 1.60 9.54 17.83
CA VAL A 180 0.63 10.20 18.73
C VAL A 180 -0.69 10.48 18.01
N ARG A 181 -0.66 11.04 16.81
CA ARG A 181 -1.85 11.37 16.03
C ARG A 181 -2.71 10.15 15.67
N TYR A 182 -2.07 9.03 15.31
CA TYR A 182 -2.79 7.80 14.96
C TYR A 182 -3.24 7.02 16.18
N ARG A 183 -2.51 7.08 17.30
CA ARG A 183 -2.96 6.54 18.58
C ARG A 183 -4.24 7.23 19.08
N MET A 184 -4.38 8.54 18.86
CA MET A 184 -5.62 9.28 19.17
C MET A 184 -6.80 8.88 18.29
N ARG A 185 -6.57 8.16 17.21
CA ARG A 185 -7.59 7.70 16.24
C ARG A 185 -7.80 6.17 16.29
N ASN A 186 -7.29 5.50 17.32
CA ASN A 186 -7.36 4.04 17.51
C ASN A 186 -6.89 3.21 16.30
N CYS A 187 -5.98 3.76 15.48
CA CYS A 187 -5.42 3.06 14.33
C CYS A 187 -3.99 2.60 14.65
N PRO A 188 -3.69 1.29 14.68
CA PRO A 188 -2.35 0.80 14.95
C PRO A 188 -1.40 1.17 13.83
N LEU A 189 -0.16 1.58 14.18
CA LEU A 189 0.92 1.83 13.24
C LEU A 189 2.14 1.01 13.60
N TYR A 190 2.66 0.30 12.62
CA TYR A 190 3.87 -0.50 12.76
C TYR A 190 5.01 0.18 11.99
N TYR A 191 6.22 0.02 12.50
CA TYR A 191 7.43 0.63 11.95
C TYR A 191 8.50 -0.44 11.79
N TYR A 192 9.33 -0.29 10.77
CA TYR A 192 10.36 -1.27 10.42
C TYR A 192 11.74 -0.60 10.41
N SER A 193 12.73 -1.31 10.93
CA SER A 193 14.14 -0.99 10.70
C SER A 193 14.63 -1.68 9.42
N LYS A 194 15.79 -1.26 8.92
CA LYS A 194 16.40 -1.93 7.76
C LYS A 194 16.74 -3.40 8.09
N SER A 195 17.21 -3.68 9.31
CA SER A 195 17.50 -5.04 9.78
C SER A 195 16.26 -5.93 9.88
N ASP A 196 15.10 -5.36 10.26
CA ASP A 196 13.83 -6.11 10.25
C ASP A 196 13.47 -6.54 8.83
N LEU A 197 13.61 -5.64 7.86
CA LEU A 197 13.32 -5.94 6.45
C LEU A 197 14.30 -6.97 5.90
N GLU A 198 15.59 -6.83 6.15
CA GLU A 198 16.62 -7.79 5.74
C GLU A 198 16.33 -9.19 6.32
N SER A 199 15.93 -9.27 7.60
CA SER A 199 15.55 -10.52 8.25
C SER A 199 14.28 -11.14 7.62
N LEU A 200 13.26 -10.33 7.32
CA LEU A 200 12.03 -10.79 6.66
C LEU A 200 12.31 -11.32 5.24
N LEU A 201 13.11 -10.59 4.47
CA LEU A 201 13.50 -11.00 3.12
C LEU A 201 14.34 -12.29 3.12
N ALA A 202 15.24 -12.44 4.11
CA ALA A 202 16.02 -13.67 4.27
C ALA A 202 15.14 -14.89 4.60
N LYS A 203 14.10 -14.73 5.44
CA LYS A 203 13.15 -15.81 5.75
C LYS A 203 12.38 -16.30 4.52
N MET A 204 12.23 -15.44 3.50
CA MET A 204 11.60 -15.80 2.22
C MET A 204 12.60 -16.26 1.15
N GLY A 205 13.91 -16.22 1.44
CA GLY A 205 14.94 -16.49 0.44
C GLY A 205 15.09 -15.37 -0.61
N TRP A 206 14.59 -14.16 -0.30
CA TRP A 206 14.55 -13.02 -1.24
C TRP A 206 15.74 -12.05 -1.08
N GLN A 207 16.68 -12.31 -0.17
CA GLN A 207 17.79 -11.40 0.15
C GLN A 207 18.62 -10.99 -1.08
N ASN A 208 18.79 -11.89 -2.04
CA ASN A 208 19.54 -11.63 -3.29
C ASN A 208 18.64 -11.15 -4.45
N LYS A 209 17.34 -11.13 -4.26
CA LYS A 209 16.34 -10.71 -5.23
C LYS A 209 15.73 -9.35 -4.89
N ALA A 210 16.01 -8.83 -3.70
CA ALA A 210 15.41 -7.63 -3.15
C ALA A 210 16.36 -6.43 -3.20
N GLU A 211 15.80 -5.28 -3.54
CA GLU A 211 16.42 -3.96 -3.46
C GLU A 211 15.68 -3.13 -2.39
N ILE A 212 16.37 -2.66 -1.35
CA ILE A 212 15.83 -1.77 -0.30
C ILE A 212 16.30 -0.35 -0.59
N ILE A 213 15.40 0.50 -1.00
CA ILE A 213 15.64 1.90 -1.30
C ILE A 213 15.18 2.76 -0.12
N ASN A 214 16.08 3.58 0.40
CA ASN A 214 15.79 4.52 1.46
C ASN A 214 15.12 5.77 0.88
N ILE A 215 13.84 6.00 1.17
CA ILE A 215 13.07 7.15 0.71
C ILE A 215 12.53 7.95 1.89
N ASP A 216 13.34 8.92 2.36
CA ASP A 216 12.97 9.81 3.46
C ASP A 216 12.42 9.06 4.70
N ARG A 217 11.10 8.96 4.85
CA ARG A 217 10.42 8.36 6.01
C ARG A 217 10.08 6.88 5.86
N ASP A 218 10.35 6.32 4.70
CA ASP A 218 10.00 4.95 4.38
C ASP A 218 11.18 4.22 3.75
N PHE A 219 11.08 2.91 3.74
CA PHE A 219 11.81 2.07 2.82
C PHE A 219 10.88 1.69 1.67
N PHE A 220 11.38 1.78 0.47
CA PHE A 220 10.74 1.16 -0.67
C PHE A 220 11.49 -0.12 -0.99
N VAL A 221 10.78 -1.24 -1.05
CA VAL A 221 11.35 -2.55 -1.29
C VAL A 221 10.82 -3.09 -2.62
N ARG A 222 11.74 -3.39 -3.52
CA ARG A 222 11.45 -4.09 -4.77
C ARG A 222 11.99 -5.51 -4.67
N VAL A 223 11.20 -6.52 -5.00
CA VAL A 223 11.64 -7.91 -5.11
C VAL A 223 11.39 -8.40 -6.53
N LYS A 224 12.38 -9.04 -7.14
CA LYS A 224 12.24 -9.78 -8.41
C LYS A 224 12.12 -11.27 -8.07
N LEU A 225 10.95 -11.84 -8.30
CA LEU A 225 10.63 -13.25 -8.00
C LEU A 225 11.23 -14.23 -9.03
#